data_76b7d43f07cce3ef6a73676c13668b55
#
_entry.id   76b7d43f07cce3ef6a73676c13668b55
#
_cell.length_a   1.000
_cell.length_b   1.000
_cell.length_c   1.000
_cell.angle_alpha   90.00
_cell.angle_beta   90.00
_cell.angle_gamma   90.00
#
_symmetry.space_group_name_H-M   'P 1'
#
loop_
_entity.id
_entity.type
_entity.pdbx_description
1 polymer ?
#
loop_
_entity_poly.entity_id
_entity_poly.type
_entity_poly.pdbx_seq_one_letter_code
_entity_poly.pdbx_strand_id
1 'polypeptide(L)'
;MKLGLCQMPVTASQQENHAAMRRYVRDATAAGCDLVVLPEMWCCPYSNAAFAEYAEPQGGETWCLLRDTAREYDIWLVAGSVPERDGDAIYNTCYVFDPQGAQRAKHRKVHLFDIDVAGGQRFFESDTLSPGQHYTLFDTPFGKVGVAICFDVRFAELFRILALEGAQLIVVPAAFNMTTGPAHWELLFRARALDNQCFLAGCAPARDETAGYVSYAHSLVCDPWGRVQAQAGAAPELLICDIDFAQVDAVRAQIPVLRARRTDLYQLKYEKDS
;
A
#
# COMPACT_ATOMS: atom_id res chain seq x y z
N MET A 1 8.06 13.76 -9.10
CA MET A 1 8.47 12.66 -8.21
C MET A 1 8.47 11.38 -9.00
N LYS A 2 9.52 10.58 -8.91
CA LYS A 2 9.59 9.28 -9.55
C LYS A 2 9.28 8.19 -8.52
N LEU A 3 8.23 7.41 -8.78
CA LEU A 3 7.72 6.36 -7.91
C LEU A 3 8.19 4.98 -8.39
N GLY A 4 8.69 4.14 -7.48
CA GLY A 4 9.01 2.73 -7.72
C GLY A 4 8.06 1.80 -6.95
N LEU A 5 7.41 0.86 -7.64
CA LEU A 5 6.60 -0.21 -7.04
C LEU A 5 7.35 -1.54 -7.19
N CYS A 6 7.70 -2.14 -6.06
CA CYS A 6 8.48 -3.38 -6.04
C CYS A 6 7.58 -4.61 -6.12
N GLN A 7 7.19 -5.02 -7.32
CA GLN A 7 6.49 -6.30 -7.52
C GLN A 7 7.49 -7.45 -7.36
N MET A 8 7.89 -7.71 -6.12
CA MET A 8 8.91 -8.70 -5.79
C MET A 8 8.31 -10.08 -5.49
N PRO A 9 9.07 -11.17 -5.70
CA PRO A 9 8.67 -12.49 -5.23
C PRO A 9 8.67 -12.53 -3.71
N VAL A 10 7.76 -13.31 -3.12
CA VAL A 10 7.71 -13.60 -1.69
C VAL A 10 7.82 -15.11 -1.49
N THR A 11 8.80 -15.52 -0.70
CA THR A 11 9.09 -16.94 -0.40
C THR A 11 8.82 -17.26 1.08
N ALA A 12 8.94 -18.53 1.46
CA ALA A 12 8.87 -18.94 2.86
C ALA A 12 10.12 -18.52 3.68
N SER A 13 11.20 -18.08 3.02
CA SER A 13 12.42 -17.63 3.69
C SER A 13 12.41 -16.12 3.92
N GLN A 14 12.30 -15.70 5.16
CA GLN A 14 12.40 -14.28 5.53
C GLN A 14 13.73 -13.66 5.05
N GLN A 15 14.83 -14.40 5.14
CA GLN A 15 16.13 -13.91 4.68
C GLN A 15 16.17 -13.67 3.18
N GLU A 16 15.56 -14.55 2.37
CA GLU A 16 15.45 -14.35 0.94
C GLU A 16 14.57 -13.13 0.62
N ASN A 17 13.47 -12.96 1.35
CA ASN A 17 12.58 -11.82 1.20
C ASN A 17 13.29 -10.50 1.58
N HIS A 18 14.07 -10.50 2.67
CA HIS A 18 14.91 -9.36 3.08
C HIS A 18 15.94 -9.01 2.01
N ALA A 19 16.63 -10.01 1.44
CA ALA A 19 17.61 -9.81 0.38
C ALA A 19 16.95 -9.30 -0.91
N ALA A 20 15.77 -9.83 -1.26
CA ALA A 20 15.00 -9.36 -2.41
C ALA A 20 14.57 -7.90 -2.23
N MET A 21 14.01 -7.54 -1.07
CA MET A 21 13.62 -6.17 -0.74
C MET A 21 14.78 -5.18 -0.93
N ARG A 22 15.95 -5.45 -0.34
CA ARG A 22 17.13 -4.59 -0.49
C ARG A 22 17.57 -4.43 -1.95
N ARG A 23 17.53 -5.53 -2.73
CA ARG A 23 17.86 -5.50 -4.16
C ARG A 23 16.89 -4.58 -4.93
N TYR A 24 15.57 -4.72 -4.70
CA TYR A 24 14.57 -3.89 -5.37
C TYR A 24 14.70 -2.41 -4.99
N VAL A 25 14.93 -2.09 -3.72
CA VAL A 25 15.15 -0.70 -3.28
C VAL A 25 16.41 -0.13 -3.90
N ARG A 26 17.53 -0.87 -3.90
CA ARG A 26 18.77 -0.46 -4.58
C ARG A 26 18.54 -0.18 -6.06
N ASP A 27 17.85 -1.08 -6.76
CA ASP A 27 17.61 -0.96 -8.20
C ASP A 27 16.68 0.23 -8.52
N ALA A 28 15.68 0.48 -7.66
CA ALA A 28 14.80 1.64 -7.75
C ALA A 28 15.59 2.96 -7.53
N THR A 29 16.47 3.00 -6.55
CA THR A 29 17.32 4.16 -6.30
C THR A 29 18.27 4.39 -7.49
N ALA A 30 18.87 3.34 -8.03
CA ALA A 30 19.73 3.44 -9.21
C ALA A 30 18.97 3.95 -10.45
N ALA A 31 17.67 3.68 -10.55
CA ALA A 31 16.79 4.20 -11.59
C ALA A 31 16.30 5.64 -11.32
N GLY A 32 16.72 6.24 -10.20
CA GLY A 32 16.39 7.61 -9.80
C GLY A 32 15.00 7.78 -9.18
N CYS A 33 14.45 6.73 -8.56
CA CYS A 33 13.20 6.85 -7.80
C CYS A 33 13.41 7.72 -6.56
N ASP A 34 12.40 8.53 -6.24
CA ASP A 34 12.34 9.38 -5.05
C ASP A 34 11.62 8.68 -3.90
N LEU A 35 10.64 7.82 -4.23
CA LEU A 35 9.83 7.06 -3.29
C LEU A 35 9.63 5.63 -3.80
N VAL A 36 9.79 4.67 -2.91
CA VAL A 36 9.62 3.23 -3.18
C VAL A 36 8.52 2.65 -2.31
N VAL A 37 7.70 1.76 -2.88
CA VAL A 37 6.64 1.04 -2.18
C VAL A 37 6.90 -0.46 -2.29
N LEU A 38 6.86 -1.15 -1.16
CA LEU A 38 6.89 -2.60 -1.07
C LEU A 38 5.47 -3.19 -1.03
N PRO A 39 5.25 -4.46 -1.39
CA PRO A 39 3.92 -5.06 -1.36
C PRO A 39 3.44 -5.41 0.07
N GLU A 40 2.20 -5.86 0.21
CA GLU A 40 1.62 -6.33 1.46
C GLU A 40 2.27 -7.65 1.91
N MET A 41 2.58 -7.74 3.21
CA MET A 41 3.14 -8.93 3.88
C MET A 41 4.37 -9.53 3.17
N TRP A 42 5.19 -8.67 2.58
CA TRP A 42 6.31 -9.06 1.72
C TRP A 42 7.39 -9.90 2.41
N CYS A 43 7.46 -9.90 3.74
CA CYS A 43 8.50 -10.60 4.51
C CYS A 43 8.15 -12.07 4.84
N CYS A 44 6.92 -12.53 4.56
CA CYS A 44 6.44 -13.86 4.90
C CYS A 44 5.35 -14.36 3.93
N PRO A 45 5.05 -15.67 3.90
CA PRO A 45 3.90 -16.20 3.19
C PRO A 45 2.58 -15.59 3.66
N TYR A 46 1.62 -15.41 2.76
CA TYR A 46 0.31 -14.85 3.10
C TYR A 46 -0.60 -15.91 3.73
N SER A 47 -0.43 -16.13 5.03
CA SER A 47 -1.24 -17.07 5.81
C SER A 47 -1.28 -16.68 7.29
N ASN A 48 -2.36 -17.01 7.98
CA ASN A 48 -2.52 -16.72 9.41
C ASN A 48 -1.39 -17.33 10.27
N ALA A 49 -0.94 -18.54 9.93
CA ALA A 49 0.17 -19.18 10.62
C ALA A 49 1.47 -18.39 10.46
N ALA A 50 1.79 -17.96 9.23
CA ALA A 50 2.98 -17.15 8.98
C ALA A 50 2.88 -15.76 9.62
N PHE A 51 1.70 -15.12 9.61
CA PHE A 51 1.52 -13.84 10.29
C PHE A 51 1.86 -13.92 11.78
N ALA A 52 1.41 -14.98 12.46
CA ALA A 52 1.73 -15.21 13.87
C ALA A 52 3.21 -15.53 14.12
N GLU A 53 3.83 -16.33 13.25
CA GLU A 53 5.22 -16.77 13.34
C GLU A 53 6.21 -15.62 13.10
N TYR A 54 5.96 -14.81 12.06
CA TYR A 54 6.87 -13.73 11.63
C TYR A 54 6.57 -12.37 12.27
N ALA A 55 5.60 -12.30 13.20
CA ALA A 55 5.24 -11.05 13.85
C ALA A 55 6.36 -10.56 14.78
N GLU A 56 6.90 -9.38 14.47
CA GLU A 56 7.93 -8.70 15.24
C GLU A 56 7.40 -7.42 15.90
N PRO A 57 7.92 -7.01 17.07
CA PRO A 57 7.60 -5.70 17.63
C PRO A 57 8.20 -4.58 16.76
N GLN A 58 7.64 -3.38 16.86
CA GLN A 58 8.27 -2.19 16.31
C GLN A 58 9.69 -2.03 16.90
N GLY A 59 10.67 -1.82 16.03
CA GLY A 59 12.10 -1.84 16.42
C GLY A 59 12.74 -3.22 16.32
N GLY A 60 12.02 -4.26 15.93
CA GLY A 60 12.55 -5.59 15.63
C GLY A 60 13.47 -5.64 14.41
N GLU A 61 13.90 -6.84 14.04
CA GLU A 61 14.90 -7.03 12.97
C GLU A 61 14.43 -6.44 11.63
N THR A 62 13.21 -6.79 11.21
CA THR A 62 12.63 -6.29 9.94
C THR A 62 12.45 -4.77 9.96
N TRP A 63 11.98 -4.20 11.07
CA TRP A 63 11.85 -2.74 11.20
C TRP A 63 13.21 -2.04 11.10
N CYS A 64 14.24 -2.55 11.79
CA CYS A 64 15.60 -2.02 11.74
C CYS A 64 16.17 -2.09 10.32
N LEU A 65 15.97 -3.23 9.64
CA LEU A 65 16.40 -3.42 8.25
C LEU A 65 15.77 -2.40 7.31
N LEU A 66 14.46 -2.15 7.43
CA LEU A 66 13.73 -1.17 6.61
C LEU A 66 14.25 0.25 6.83
N ARG A 67 14.40 0.65 8.11
CA ARG A 67 14.97 1.94 8.50
C ARG A 67 16.37 2.14 7.90
N ASP A 68 17.24 1.15 8.08
CA ASP A 68 18.63 1.23 7.63
C ASP A 68 18.73 1.19 6.10
N THR A 69 17.83 0.46 5.42
CA THR A 69 17.72 0.47 3.96
C THR A 69 17.30 1.84 3.43
N ALA A 70 16.27 2.48 4.03
CA ALA A 70 15.85 3.82 3.64
C ALA A 70 17.00 4.83 3.75
N ARG A 71 17.78 4.77 4.86
CA ARG A 71 18.93 5.64 5.11
C ARG A 71 20.11 5.33 4.17
N GLU A 72 20.42 4.05 3.93
CA GLU A 72 21.54 3.62 3.08
C GLU A 72 21.37 4.11 1.64
N TYR A 73 20.13 4.05 1.13
CA TYR A 73 19.82 4.42 -0.25
C TYR A 73 19.26 5.84 -0.39
N ASP A 74 19.22 6.63 0.69
CA ASP A 74 18.71 8.03 0.71
C ASP A 74 17.36 8.18 0.03
N ILE A 75 16.38 7.31 0.40
CA ILE A 75 15.10 7.17 -0.30
C ILE A 75 13.89 7.16 0.65
N TRP A 76 12.78 7.74 0.21
CA TRP A 76 11.50 7.53 0.87
C TRP A 76 11.04 6.09 0.68
N LEU A 77 10.79 5.38 1.78
CA LEU A 77 10.37 3.98 1.77
C LEU A 77 9.02 3.81 2.43
N VAL A 78 7.98 3.51 1.63
CA VAL A 78 6.73 2.93 2.12
C VAL A 78 6.97 1.43 2.22
N ALA A 79 7.17 0.97 3.42
CA ALA A 79 7.77 -0.33 3.72
C ALA A 79 6.81 -1.51 3.52
N GLY A 80 5.83 -1.35 2.62
CA GLY A 80 4.79 -2.33 2.37
C GLY A 80 4.05 -2.63 3.66
N SER A 81 3.64 -3.86 3.88
CA SER A 81 3.26 -4.23 5.22
C SER A 81 3.98 -5.48 5.71
N VAL A 82 4.09 -5.54 7.02
CA VAL A 82 4.68 -6.67 7.76
C VAL A 82 3.79 -7.00 8.95
N PRO A 83 3.80 -8.23 9.46
CA PRO A 83 3.11 -8.55 10.71
C PRO A 83 3.83 -7.87 11.89
N GLU A 84 3.14 -6.93 12.55
CA GLU A 84 3.61 -6.24 13.75
C GLU A 84 2.99 -6.87 14.99
N ARG A 85 3.79 -7.20 16.00
CA ARG A 85 3.33 -7.59 17.33
C ARG A 85 3.36 -6.38 18.26
N ASP A 86 2.21 -6.10 18.89
CA ASP A 86 2.09 -5.05 19.91
C ASP A 86 1.29 -5.62 21.10
N GLY A 87 2.00 -5.96 22.17
CA GLY A 87 1.45 -6.75 23.26
C GLY A 87 0.99 -8.13 22.79
N ASP A 88 -0.26 -8.47 23.05
CA ASP A 88 -0.88 -9.73 22.65
C ASP A 88 -1.49 -9.67 21.24
N ALA A 89 -1.58 -8.48 20.64
CA ALA A 89 -2.18 -8.27 19.33
C ALA A 89 -1.15 -8.33 18.20
N ILE A 90 -1.60 -8.78 17.02
CA ILE A 90 -0.82 -8.76 15.78
C ILE A 90 -1.57 -7.90 14.76
N TYR A 91 -0.83 -7.06 14.04
CA TYR A 91 -1.37 -6.13 13.06
C TYR A 91 -0.69 -6.30 11.71
N ASN A 92 -1.42 -6.03 10.65
CA ASN A 92 -0.88 -5.82 9.31
C ASN A 92 -0.43 -4.35 9.20
N THR A 93 0.87 -4.08 9.29
CA THR A 93 1.42 -2.75 9.53
C THR A 93 2.35 -2.29 8.42
N CYS A 94 2.09 -1.11 7.89
CA CYS A 94 2.96 -0.37 6.98
C CYS A 94 3.72 0.71 7.76
N TYR A 95 5.04 0.67 7.74
CA TYR A 95 5.90 1.74 8.21
C TYR A 95 6.34 2.63 7.05
N VAL A 96 6.52 3.91 7.31
CA VAL A 96 7.07 4.86 6.33
C VAL A 96 8.33 5.49 6.89
N PHE A 97 9.43 5.39 6.14
CA PHE A 97 10.71 5.99 6.49
C PHE A 97 11.10 7.06 5.49
N ASP A 98 11.68 8.16 6.00
CA ASP A 98 12.32 9.16 5.14
C ASP A 98 13.76 8.77 4.77
N PRO A 99 14.42 9.54 3.88
CA PRO A 99 15.80 9.29 3.48
C PRO A 99 16.83 9.30 4.61
N GLN A 100 16.51 9.87 5.77
CA GLN A 100 17.38 9.86 6.95
C GLN A 100 17.11 8.64 7.84
N GLY A 101 16.15 7.80 7.48
CA GLY A 101 15.71 6.65 8.26
C GLY A 101 14.79 7.00 9.43
N ALA A 102 14.27 8.23 9.48
CA ALA A 102 13.27 8.60 10.48
C ALA A 102 11.90 8.02 10.08
N GLN A 103 11.23 7.35 11.02
CA GLN A 103 9.86 6.88 10.80
C GLN A 103 8.91 8.08 10.77
N ARG A 104 8.26 8.30 9.63
CA ARG A 104 7.35 9.44 9.39
C ARG A 104 5.89 9.07 9.56
N ALA A 105 5.56 7.79 9.36
CA ALA A 105 4.21 7.29 9.57
C ALA A 105 4.21 5.81 9.94
N LYS A 106 3.10 5.38 10.53
CA LYS A 106 2.75 3.98 10.76
C LYS A 106 1.25 3.81 10.47
N HIS A 107 0.92 2.88 9.59
CA HIS A 107 -0.46 2.55 9.26
C HIS A 107 -0.72 1.09 9.56
N ARG A 108 -1.71 0.80 10.39
CA ARG A 108 -2.25 -0.55 10.62
C ARG A 108 -3.49 -0.70 9.75
N LYS A 109 -3.58 -1.79 8.97
CA LYS A 109 -4.72 -2.09 8.11
C LYS A 109 -6.03 -1.95 8.86
N VAL A 110 -6.91 -1.08 8.37
CA VAL A 110 -8.16 -0.74 9.08
C VAL A 110 -9.23 -1.81 8.85
N HIS A 111 -9.33 -2.31 7.61
CA HIS A 111 -10.32 -3.31 7.24
C HIS A 111 -9.62 -4.65 6.97
N LEU A 112 -9.87 -5.62 7.84
CA LEU A 112 -9.30 -6.96 7.71
C LEU A 112 -9.96 -7.71 6.55
N PHE A 113 -9.16 -8.54 5.88
CA PHE A 113 -9.60 -9.33 4.74
C PHE A 113 -10.29 -10.61 5.21
N ASP A 114 -11.58 -10.49 5.50
CA ASP A 114 -12.44 -11.60 5.88
C ASP A 114 -13.40 -11.86 4.73
N ILE A 115 -13.20 -12.96 4.02
CA ILE A 115 -14.04 -13.35 2.88
C ILE A 115 -14.45 -14.83 2.95
N ASP A 116 -15.63 -15.09 2.43
CA ASP A 116 -16.13 -16.44 2.15
C ASP A 116 -16.89 -16.40 0.82
N VAL A 117 -16.17 -16.69 -0.27
CA VAL A 117 -16.71 -16.61 -1.63
C VAL A 117 -17.14 -17.98 -2.11
N ALA A 118 -18.41 -18.14 -2.42
CA ALA A 118 -18.95 -19.42 -2.94
C ALA A 118 -18.20 -19.87 -4.21
N GLY A 119 -17.58 -21.06 -4.16
CA GLY A 119 -16.75 -21.59 -5.23
C GLY A 119 -15.38 -20.89 -5.39
N GLY A 120 -15.02 -20.01 -4.49
CA GLY A 120 -13.77 -19.25 -4.47
C GLY A 120 -12.97 -19.45 -3.19
N GLN A 121 -12.31 -18.39 -2.77
CA GLN A 121 -11.47 -18.42 -1.58
C GLN A 121 -12.27 -18.11 -0.32
N ARG A 122 -11.96 -18.85 0.76
CA ARG A 122 -12.33 -18.50 2.14
C ARG A 122 -11.05 -18.14 2.91
N PHE A 123 -11.02 -16.96 3.53
CA PHE A 123 -9.88 -16.48 4.32
C PHE A 123 -10.36 -15.44 5.34
N PHE A 124 -9.91 -15.54 6.59
CA PHE A 124 -10.24 -14.62 7.66
C PHE A 124 -8.95 -14.13 8.32
N GLU A 125 -8.54 -12.90 8.02
CA GLU A 125 -7.41 -12.25 8.73
C GLU A 125 -7.71 -12.05 10.20
N SER A 126 -8.98 -11.84 10.55
CA SER A 126 -9.43 -11.64 11.94
C SER A 126 -9.20 -12.85 12.85
N ASP A 127 -8.93 -14.02 12.30
CA ASP A 127 -8.50 -15.19 13.09
C ASP A 127 -7.13 -14.97 13.76
N THR A 128 -6.33 -14.01 13.26
CA THR A 128 -4.95 -13.76 13.74
C THR A 128 -4.66 -12.28 13.93
N LEU A 129 -5.19 -11.41 13.08
CA LEU A 129 -4.86 -9.99 13.04
C LEU A 129 -5.93 -9.14 13.73
N SER A 130 -5.48 -8.04 14.32
CA SER A 130 -6.34 -6.98 14.86
C SER A 130 -6.43 -5.81 13.89
N PRO A 131 -7.60 -5.13 13.78
CA PRO A 131 -7.75 -3.98 12.89
C PRO A 131 -7.04 -2.73 13.45
N GLY A 132 -6.51 -1.90 12.55
CA GLY A 132 -6.08 -0.54 12.84
C GLY A 132 -7.28 0.36 13.12
N GLN A 133 -7.01 1.51 13.77
CA GLN A 133 -8.07 2.44 14.20
C GLN A 133 -7.94 3.83 13.56
N HIS A 134 -6.89 4.06 12.75
CA HIS A 134 -6.55 5.39 12.26
C HIS A 134 -6.30 5.38 10.76
N TYR A 135 -6.69 6.48 10.08
CA TYR A 135 -6.21 6.76 8.73
C TYR A 135 -4.83 7.42 8.80
N THR A 136 -4.03 7.30 7.77
CA THR A 136 -2.62 7.71 7.80
C THR A 136 -2.23 8.53 6.60
N LEU A 137 -1.64 9.70 6.86
CA LEU A 137 -0.98 10.55 5.85
C LEU A 137 0.42 10.93 6.33
N PHE A 138 1.29 11.24 5.40
CA PHE A 138 2.59 11.81 5.67
C PHE A 138 2.96 12.85 4.61
N ASP A 139 3.75 13.84 5.02
CA ASP A 139 4.25 14.87 4.13
C ASP A 139 5.61 14.46 3.55
N THR A 140 5.79 14.72 2.25
CA THR A 140 7.05 14.61 1.53
C THR A 140 7.41 15.96 0.91
N PRO A 141 8.66 16.17 0.47
CA PRO A 141 9.02 17.38 -0.29
C PRO A 141 8.22 17.55 -1.59
N PHE A 142 7.60 16.50 -2.08
CA PHE A 142 6.85 16.48 -3.35
C PHE A 142 5.37 16.73 -3.18
N GLY A 143 4.79 16.37 -2.03
CA GLY A 143 3.36 16.46 -1.74
C GLY A 143 2.94 15.54 -0.61
N LYS A 144 1.66 15.56 -0.29
CA LYS A 144 1.05 14.75 0.78
C LYS A 144 0.63 13.37 0.26
N VAL A 145 1.07 12.34 0.97
CA VAL A 145 0.82 10.94 0.60
C VAL A 145 -0.04 10.25 1.66
N GLY A 146 -1.10 9.58 1.22
CA GLY A 146 -1.93 8.72 2.05
C GLY A 146 -1.47 7.26 1.97
N VAL A 147 -1.71 6.49 3.04
CA VAL A 147 -1.46 5.05 3.10
C VAL A 147 -2.76 4.30 3.36
N ALA A 148 -3.00 3.23 2.62
CA ALA A 148 -4.02 2.23 2.88
C ALA A 148 -3.43 0.84 2.56
N ILE A 149 -4.01 -0.25 3.07
CA ILE A 149 -3.50 -1.59 2.81
C ILE A 149 -4.60 -2.46 2.20
N CYS A 150 -4.35 -2.96 1.00
CA CYS A 150 -5.09 -4.04 0.31
C CYS A 150 -6.62 -3.90 0.39
N PHE A 151 -7.26 -4.60 1.31
CA PHE A 151 -8.71 -4.66 1.45
C PHE A 151 -9.34 -3.29 1.74
N ASP A 152 -8.58 -2.36 2.31
CA ASP A 152 -9.00 -0.96 2.53
C ASP A 152 -9.49 -0.29 1.23
N VAL A 153 -8.96 -0.68 0.05
CA VAL A 153 -9.34 -0.07 -1.23
C VAL A 153 -10.83 -0.24 -1.56
N ARG A 154 -11.50 -1.21 -0.94
CA ARG A 154 -12.94 -1.43 -1.14
C ARG A 154 -13.80 -0.39 -0.44
N PHE A 155 -13.28 0.30 0.56
CA PHE A 155 -14.00 1.25 1.41
C PHE A 155 -13.76 2.69 0.93
N ALA A 156 -14.68 3.18 0.12
CA ALA A 156 -14.58 4.50 -0.52
C ALA A 156 -14.46 5.65 0.51
N GLU A 157 -15.04 5.47 1.67
CA GLU A 157 -15.06 6.43 2.78
C GLU A 157 -13.65 6.75 3.25
N LEU A 158 -12.80 5.74 3.48
CA LEU A 158 -11.42 5.91 3.91
C LEU A 158 -10.62 6.72 2.89
N PHE A 159 -10.77 6.41 1.60
CA PHE A 159 -10.09 7.14 0.52
C PHE A 159 -10.59 8.58 0.40
N ARG A 160 -11.89 8.79 0.63
CA ARG A 160 -12.45 10.14 0.68
C ARG A 160 -11.88 10.96 1.84
N ILE A 161 -11.70 10.36 3.02
CA ILE A 161 -11.06 11.02 4.17
C ILE A 161 -9.63 11.42 3.80
N LEU A 162 -8.83 10.50 3.26
CA LEU A 162 -7.45 10.78 2.85
C LEU A 162 -7.38 11.95 1.85
N ALA A 163 -8.27 11.97 0.86
CA ALA A 163 -8.32 13.05 -0.13
C ALA A 163 -8.75 14.40 0.48
N LEU A 164 -9.69 14.40 1.41
CA LEU A 164 -10.15 15.60 2.11
C LEU A 164 -9.09 16.16 3.06
N GLU A 165 -8.26 15.30 3.64
CA GLU A 165 -7.10 15.66 4.46
C GLU A 165 -5.88 16.06 3.60
N GLY A 166 -6.04 16.09 2.27
CA GLY A 166 -5.09 16.66 1.33
C GLY A 166 -4.18 15.67 0.60
N ALA A 167 -4.43 14.37 0.65
CA ALA A 167 -3.67 13.40 -0.13
C ALA A 167 -3.72 13.74 -1.64
N GLN A 168 -2.56 13.76 -2.26
CA GLN A 168 -2.38 13.92 -3.70
C GLN A 168 -1.97 12.58 -4.37
N LEU A 169 -1.38 11.70 -3.59
CA LEU A 169 -1.10 10.30 -3.91
C LEU A 169 -1.59 9.44 -2.75
N ILE A 170 -2.21 8.30 -3.04
CA ILE A 170 -2.48 7.28 -2.04
C ILE A 170 -1.78 6.01 -2.50
N VAL A 171 -0.91 5.46 -1.64
CA VAL A 171 -0.19 4.21 -1.89
C VAL A 171 -0.89 3.06 -1.17
N VAL A 172 -1.00 1.93 -1.84
CA VAL A 172 -1.72 0.75 -1.35
C VAL A 172 -0.86 -0.49 -1.54
N PRO A 173 -0.01 -0.85 -0.57
CA PRO A 173 0.52 -2.21 -0.48
C PRO A 173 -0.63 -3.22 -0.48
N ALA A 174 -0.60 -4.23 -1.34
CA ALA A 174 -1.72 -5.15 -1.49
C ALA A 174 -1.26 -6.55 -1.92
N ALA A 175 -2.12 -7.55 -1.70
CA ALA A 175 -1.94 -8.93 -2.16
C ALA A 175 -3.31 -9.51 -2.57
N PHE A 176 -3.91 -8.97 -3.63
CA PHE A 176 -5.17 -9.53 -4.16
C PHE A 176 -4.95 -10.94 -4.67
N ASN A 177 -5.94 -11.81 -4.41
CA ASN A 177 -5.94 -13.20 -4.87
C ASN A 177 -6.50 -13.35 -6.29
N MET A 178 -6.43 -14.57 -6.83
CA MET A 178 -6.97 -14.90 -8.16
C MET A 178 -8.50 -14.92 -8.23
N THR A 179 -9.20 -15.03 -7.08
CA THR A 179 -10.68 -14.99 -7.02
C THR A 179 -11.21 -13.59 -7.33
N THR A 180 -10.61 -12.56 -6.75
CA THR A 180 -11.12 -11.18 -6.87
C THR A 180 -10.22 -10.28 -7.71
N GLY A 181 -8.95 -10.61 -7.85
CA GLY A 181 -7.97 -9.79 -8.58
C GLY A 181 -8.40 -9.48 -10.02
N PRO A 182 -8.71 -10.47 -10.85
CA PRO A 182 -9.08 -10.24 -12.26
C PRO A 182 -10.27 -9.31 -12.45
N ALA A 183 -11.25 -9.35 -11.56
CA ALA A 183 -12.48 -8.57 -11.69
C ALA A 183 -12.43 -7.21 -10.96
N HIS A 184 -11.67 -7.12 -9.86
CA HIS A 184 -11.79 -5.97 -8.96
C HIS A 184 -10.55 -5.07 -8.91
N TRP A 185 -9.35 -5.60 -9.15
CA TRP A 185 -8.10 -4.89 -8.93
C TRP A 185 -8.04 -3.56 -9.66
N GLU A 186 -7.98 -3.59 -10.98
CA GLU A 186 -7.89 -2.36 -11.79
C GLU A 186 -9.10 -1.45 -11.59
N LEU A 187 -10.31 -2.03 -11.56
CA LEU A 187 -11.55 -1.26 -11.39
C LEU A 187 -11.54 -0.43 -10.10
N LEU A 188 -11.17 -1.04 -8.97
CA LEU A 188 -11.14 -0.34 -7.68
C LEU A 188 -10.09 0.79 -7.67
N PHE A 189 -8.89 0.53 -8.18
CA PHE A 189 -7.83 1.54 -8.22
C PHE A 189 -8.21 2.73 -9.10
N ARG A 190 -8.75 2.48 -10.28
CA ARG A 190 -9.24 3.53 -11.17
C ARG A 190 -10.39 4.32 -10.56
N ALA A 191 -11.35 3.62 -9.94
CA ALA A 191 -12.47 4.28 -9.26
C ALA A 191 -12.01 5.17 -8.12
N ARG A 192 -11.11 4.68 -7.23
CA ARG A 192 -10.60 5.47 -6.11
C ARG A 192 -9.78 6.68 -6.57
N ALA A 193 -8.97 6.54 -7.64
CA ALA A 193 -8.25 7.67 -8.22
C ALA A 193 -9.21 8.72 -8.76
N LEU A 194 -10.22 8.31 -9.55
CA LEU A 194 -11.21 9.18 -10.15
C LEU A 194 -12.08 9.88 -9.10
N ASP A 195 -12.64 9.13 -8.15
CA ASP A 195 -13.54 9.66 -7.12
C ASP A 195 -12.88 10.71 -6.24
N ASN A 196 -11.58 10.54 -5.96
CA ASN A 196 -10.83 11.36 -5.03
C ASN A 196 -9.90 12.35 -5.73
N GLN A 197 -9.79 12.27 -7.06
CA GLN A 197 -8.98 13.16 -7.90
C GLN A 197 -7.55 13.25 -7.37
N CYS A 198 -6.94 12.09 -7.14
CA CYS A 198 -5.56 11.93 -6.70
C CYS A 198 -4.92 10.73 -7.44
N PHE A 199 -3.59 10.65 -7.42
CA PHE A 199 -2.92 9.44 -7.87
C PHE A 199 -3.22 8.28 -6.92
N LEU A 200 -3.32 7.08 -7.48
CA LEU A 200 -3.45 5.85 -6.71
C LEU A 200 -2.44 4.83 -7.21
N ALA A 201 -1.64 4.29 -6.29
CA ALA A 201 -0.59 3.33 -6.61
C ALA A 201 -0.77 2.06 -5.80
N GLY A 202 -0.99 0.94 -6.48
CA GLY A 202 -1.08 -0.40 -5.89
C GLY A 202 0.19 -1.19 -6.10
N CYS A 203 0.84 -1.62 -5.02
CA CYS A 203 2.02 -2.47 -5.07
C CYS A 203 1.67 -3.87 -4.59
N ALA A 204 1.78 -4.86 -5.47
CA ALA A 204 1.47 -6.27 -5.20
C ALA A 204 2.74 -7.13 -5.29
N PRO A 205 2.79 -8.30 -4.59
CA PRO A 205 3.84 -9.28 -4.84
C PRO A 205 3.69 -9.89 -6.23
N ALA A 206 4.79 -10.34 -6.79
CA ALA A 206 4.78 -11.13 -8.03
C ALA A 206 3.96 -12.41 -7.85
N ARG A 207 3.36 -12.88 -8.93
CA ARG A 207 2.60 -14.14 -8.91
C ARG A 207 3.54 -15.33 -8.82
N ASP A 208 3.21 -16.21 -7.90
CA ASP A 208 3.76 -17.57 -7.83
C ASP A 208 2.60 -18.56 -7.84
N GLU A 209 2.43 -19.30 -8.94
CA GLU A 209 1.35 -20.29 -9.11
C GLU A 209 1.52 -21.51 -8.19
N THR A 210 2.69 -21.68 -7.56
CA THR A 210 2.99 -22.78 -6.63
C THR A 210 2.75 -22.42 -5.18
N ALA A 211 2.55 -21.14 -4.89
CA ALA A 211 2.31 -20.64 -3.53
C ALA A 211 0.92 -21.09 -3.01
N GLY A 212 0.83 -21.29 -1.70
CA GLY A 212 -0.47 -21.56 -1.05
C GLY A 212 -1.48 -20.43 -1.16
N TYR A 213 -0.99 -19.21 -1.31
CA TYR A 213 -1.77 -18.01 -1.65
C TYR A 213 -1.21 -17.40 -2.93
N VAL A 214 -1.94 -17.56 -4.03
CA VAL A 214 -1.53 -17.04 -5.33
C VAL A 214 -1.95 -15.58 -5.47
N SER A 215 -0.98 -14.67 -5.48
CA SER A 215 -1.22 -13.25 -5.72
C SER A 215 -1.62 -12.99 -7.17
N TYR A 216 -2.54 -12.07 -7.39
CA TYR A 216 -2.89 -11.59 -8.72
C TYR A 216 -1.76 -10.78 -9.37
N ALA A 217 -0.87 -10.16 -8.58
CA ALA A 217 0.17 -9.25 -9.03
C ALA A 217 -0.40 -7.99 -9.71
N HIS A 218 0.13 -7.59 -10.87
CA HIS A 218 -0.32 -6.46 -11.67
C HIS A 218 -0.27 -5.12 -10.92
N SER A 219 0.84 -4.84 -10.21
CA SER A 219 1.07 -3.52 -9.62
C SER A 219 0.78 -2.42 -10.62
N LEU A 220 0.13 -1.32 -10.18
CA LEU A 220 -0.32 -0.28 -11.10
C LEU A 220 -0.30 1.11 -10.47
N VAL A 221 -0.27 2.11 -11.33
CA VAL A 221 -0.48 3.52 -10.98
C VAL A 221 -1.62 4.07 -11.81
N CYS A 222 -2.61 4.68 -11.15
CA CYS A 222 -3.70 5.41 -11.78
C CYS A 222 -3.54 6.92 -11.57
N ASP A 223 -3.80 7.71 -12.60
CA ASP A 223 -3.78 9.17 -12.56
C ASP A 223 -5.08 9.76 -11.95
N PRO A 224 -5.12 11.06 -11.60
CA PRO A 224 -6.32 11.69 -11.03
C PRO A 224 -7.55 11.71 -11.96
N TRP A 225 -7.38 11.36 -13.24
CA TRP A 225 -8.48 11.21 -14.21
C TRP A 225 -9.03 9.78 -14.26
N GLY A 226 -8.45 8.84 -13.48
CA GLY A 226 -8.83 7.42 -13.45
C GLY A 226 -8.25 6.58 -14.58
N ARG A 227 -7.19 7.04 -15.24
CA ARG A 227 -6.48 6.27 -16.27
C ARG A 227 -5.36 5.45 -15.63
N VAL A 228 -5.13 4.25 -16.11
CA VAL A 228 -3.93 3.49 -15.77
C VAL A 228 -2.75 4.14 -16.50
N GLN A 229 -1.84 4.73 -15.74
CA GLN A 229 -0.63 5.39 -16.24
C GLN A 229 0.52 4.40 -16.43
N ALA A 230 0.63 3.42 -15.54
CA ALA A 230 1.60 2.34 -15.61
C ALA A 230 1.03 1.07 -14.96
N GLN A 231 1.37 -0.10 -15.49
CA GLN A 231 0.94 -1.38 -14.94
C GLN A 231 1.98 -2.46 -15.24
N ALA A 232 2.31 -3.27 -14.24
CA ALA A 232 3.18 -4.42 -14.35
C ALA A 232 2.41 -5.66 -14.87
N GLY A 233 3.16 -6.64 -15.36
CA GLY A 233 2.64 -7.98 -15.63
C GLY A 233 2.44 -8.79 -14.34
N ALA A 234 2.45 -10.13 -14.47
CA ALA A 234 2.35 -11.03 -13.31
C ALA A 234 3.74 -11.41 -12.74
N ALA A 235 4.79 -11.31 -13.53
CA ALA A 235 6.16 -11.71 -13.17
C ALA A 235 6.81 -10.69 -12.19
N PRO A 236 7.92 -11.07 -11.54
CA PRO A 236 8.72 -10.13 -10.77
C PRO A 236 9.16 -8.92 -11.63
N GLU A 237 8.86 -7.70 -11.15
CA GLU A 237 9.09 -6.46 -11.90
C GLU A 237 9.29 -5.28 -10.94
N LEU A 238 10.16 -4.34 -11.29
CA LEU A 238 10.22 -3.02 -10.69
C LEU A 238 9.47 -2.06 -11.62
N LEU A 239 8.23 -1.72 -11.25
CA LEU A 239 7.42 -0.76 -12.01
C LEU A 239 7.81 0.67 -11.62
N ILE A 240 8.23 1.47 -12.58
CA ILE A 240 8.63 2.87 -12.36
C ILE A 240 7.64 3.78 -13.08
N CYS A 241 7.20 4.83 -12.38
CA CYS A 241 6.23 5.79 -12.90
C CYS A 241 6.54 7.21 -12.41
N ASP A 242 6.47 8.19 -13.31
CA ASP A 242 6.59 9.61 -12.95
C ASP A 242 5.24 10.14 -12.46
N ILE A 243 5.25 10.79 -11.28
CA ILE A 243 4.07 11.40 -10.65
C ILE A 243 4.22 12.92 -10.73
N ASP A 244 3.32 13.55 -11.48
CA ASP A 244 3.22 15.00 -11.58
C ASP A 244 2.02 15.50 -10.73
N PHE A 245 2.29 15.96 -9.53
CA PHE A 245 1.27 16.45 -8.60
C PHE A 245 0.47 17.66 -9.12
N ALA A 246 0.99 18.42 -10.09
CA ALA A 246 0.24 19.50 -10.72
C ALA A 246 -1.02 19.00 -11.44
N GLN A 247 -1.04 17.74 -11.88
CA GLN A 247 -2.23 17.13 -12.49
C GLN A 247 -3.39 17.02 -11.49
N VAL A 248 -3.10 16.81 -10.20
CA VAL A 248 -4.14 16.77 -9.15
C VAL A 248 -4.88 18.08 -9.08
N ASP A 249 -4.14 19.19 -9.01
CA ASP A 249 -4.73 20.53 -8.93
C ASP A 249 -5.48 20.89 -10.20
N ALA A 250 -4.92 20.55 -11.36
CA ALA A 250 -5.57 20.78 -12.66
C ALA A 250 -6.90 20.02 -12.78
N VAL A 251 -6.95 18.75 -12.39
CA VAL A 251 -8.18 17.93 -12.43
C VAL A 251 -9.20 18.45 -11.43
N ARG A 252 -8.80 18.77 -10.20
CA ARG A 252 -9.68 19.34 -9.16
C ARG A 252 -10.25 20.71 -9.55
N ALA A 253 -9.51 21.50 -10.33
CA ALA A 253 -10.01 22.77 -10.85
C ALA A 253 -11.03 22.58 -11.98
N GLN A 254 -10.83 21.61 -12.87
CA GLN A 254 -11.71 21.33 -14.01
C GLN A 254 -13.03 20.66 -13.59
N ILE A 255 -12.97 19.70 -12.68
CA ILE A 255 -14.14 18.96 -12.17
C ILE A 255 -14.09 18.99 -10.64
N PRO A 256 -14.68 20.00 -9.97
CA PRO A 256 -14.46 20.24 -8.53
C PRO A 256 -15.27 19.30 -7.63
N VAL A 257 -15.14 17.97 -7.78
CA VAL A 257 -15.93 16.95 -7.07
C VAL A 257 -15.82 17.12 -5.55
N LEU A 258 -14.62 17.33 -5.02
CA LEU A 258 -14.41 17.44 -3.58
C LEU A 258 -15.10 18.68 -2.99
N ARG A 259 -15.09 19.81 -3.72
CA ARG A 259 -15.72 21.07 -3.29
C ARG A 259 -17.23 21.09 -3.52
N ALA A 260 -17.75 20.37 -4.52
CA ALA A 260 -19.17 20.33 -4.87
C ALA A 260 -19.98 19.36 -3.97
N ARG A 261 -19.35 18.75 -2.98
CA ARG A 261 -20.05 17.84 -2.05
C ARG A 261 -21.15 18.60 -1.28
N ARG A 262 -22.31 18.01 -1.18
CA ARG A 262 -23.48 18.54 -0.46
C ARG A 262 -23.39 18.20 1.02
N THR A 263 -22.46 18.87 1.74
CA THR A 263 -22.23 18.66 3.17
C THR A 263 -23.40 19.13 4.06
N ASP A 264 -24.34 19.84 3.46
CA ASP A 264 -25.64 20.18 4.02
C ASP A 264 -26.62 18.99 4.03
N LEU A 265 -26.46 18.02 3.11
CA LEU A 265 -27.31 16.83 3.01
C LEU A 265 -26.68 15.58 3.62
N TYR A 266 -25.36 15.44 3.53
CA TYR A 266 -24.62 14.29 4.07
C TYR A 266 -23.25 14.71 4.54
N GLN A 267 -22.75 14.03 5.56
CA GLN A 267 -21.44 14.26 6.14
C GLN A 267 -20.70 12.95 6.35
N LEU A 268 -19.40 12.95 6.04
CA LEU A 268 -18.48 11.91 6.46
C LEU A 268 -17.86 12.34 7.79
N LYS A 269 -18.21 11.62 8.87
CA LYS A 269 -17.66 11.86 10.20
C LYS A 269 -16.50 10.89 10.44
N TYR A 270 -15.41 11.41 10.93
CA TYR A 270 -14.23 10.67 11.34
C TYR A 270 -13.52 11.44 12.46
N GLU A 271 -12.86 10.70 13.34
CA GLU A 271 -12.09 11.30 14.41
C GLU A 271 -10.65 11.52 13.94
N LYS A 272 -10.14 12.73 14.15
CA LYS A 272 -8.70 12.98 14.04
C LYS A 272 -8.08 12.55 15.36
N ASP A 273 -6.91 11.94 15.28
CA ASP A 273 -6.11 11.69 16.47
C ASP A 273 -5.90 13.00 17.23
N SER A 274 -6.25 12.98 18.49
CA SER A 274 -6.07 14.09 19.44
C SER A 274 -4.62 14.17 19.93
#